data_117368fa236eea5e0aa6a9ad0362e8c5
#
_entry.id   117368fa236eea5e0aa6a9ad0362e8c5
#
_cell.length_a   1.000
_cell.length_b   1.000
_cell.length_c   1.000
_cell.angle_alpha   90.00
_cell.angle_beta   90.00
_cell.angle_gamma   90.00
#
_symmetry.space_group_name_H-M   'P 1'
#
loop_
_entity.id
_entity.type
_entity.pdbx_description
1 polymer ?
#
loop_
_entity_poly.entity_id
_entity_poly.type
_entity_poly.pdbx_seq_one_letter_code
_entity_poly.pdbx_strand_id
1 'polypeptide(L)'
;LIVSSSGGIKNVVVSIVGIKKGKKWGIPKKFSYDQNGCRFVPHVLLVRPKSKGVVLNSDNVGHNFHTVSKGVYNINKKIKANAKMKVKKKKIKKAGIIRVKCDLHSWMGGWWVAAKTPYTELSDESGKFSISDIPPGKYKLKIWQEKLGEVVQDLVIKAGEAQNITIKMK
;
A
#
# COMPACT_ATOMS: atom_id res chain seq x y z
N LEU A 1 -2.58 -14.19 3.81
CA LEU A 1 -2.18 -14.36 2.42
C LEU A 1 -3.40 -14.80 1.61
N ILE A 2 -3.71 -14.09 0.55
CA ILE A 2 -4.81 -14.43 -0.37
C ILE A 2 -4.16 -14.86 -1.68
N VAL A 3 -4.40 -16.11 -2.06
CA VAL A 3 -3.84 -16.74 -3.26
C VAL A 3 -4.99 -17.19 -4.15
N SER A 4 -4.96 -16.83 -5.43
CA SER A 4 -5.95 -17.27 -6.43
C SER A 4 -5.75 -18.74 -6.79
N SER A 5 -6.73 -19.35 -7.46
CA SER A 5 -6.62 -20.72 -7.98
C SER A 5 -5.44 -20.91 -8.96
N SER A 6 -5.01 -19.85 -9.63
CA SER A 6 -3.85 -19.85 -10.53
C SER A 6 -2.52 -19.56 -9.83
N GLY A 7 -2.50 -19.47 -8.49
CA GLY A 7 -1.30 -19.16 -7.70
C GLY A 7 -0.95 -17.67 -7.61
N GLY A 8 -1.77 -16.78 -8.17
CA GLY A 8 -1.56 -15.33 -8.09
C GLY A 8 -1.82 -14.78 -6.68
N ILE A 9 -0.96 -13.89 -6.19
CA ILE A 9 -1.03 -13.35 -4.83
C ILE A 9 -1.60 -11.94 -4.85
N LYS A 10 -2.73 -11.73 -4.14
CA LYS A 10 -3.35 -10.41 -3.93
C LYS A 10 -2.55 -9.57 -2.96
N ASN A 11 -2.68 -8.24 -3.09
CA ASN A 11 -2.08 -7.25 -2.18
C ASN A 11 -0.54 -7.26 -2.15
N VAL A 12 0.09 -7.66 -3.24
CA VAL A 12 1.54 -7.47 -3.43
C VAL A 12 1.78 -6.04 -3.89
N VAL A 13 2.64 -5.33 -3.20
CA VAL A 13 3.09 -3.99 -3.63
C VAL A 13 4.29 -4.13 -4.53
N VAL A 14 4.15 -3.67 -5.76
CA VAL A 14 5.22 -3.69 -6.77
C VAL A 14 5.64 -2.25 -7.06
N SER A 15 6.92 -1.95 -6.95
CA SER A 15 7.46 -0.61 -7.16
C SER A 15 8.71 -0.62 -8.02
N ILE A 16 8.79 0.24 -9.02
CA ILE A 16 10.04 0.48 -9.75
C ILE A 16 10.76 1.65 -9.10
N VAL A 17 12.00 1.43 -8.67
CA VAL A 17 12.81 2.44 -8.00
C VAL A 17 14.04 2.81 -8.83
N GLY A 18 14.54 4.04 -8.65
CA GLY A 18 15.69 4.55 -9.41
C GLY A 18 15.32 5.48 -10.56
N ILE A 19 14.03 5.64 -10.88
CA ILE A 19 13.58 6.58 -11.91
C ILE A 19 13.68 8.02 -11.36
N LYS A 20 14.50 8.85 -12.01
CA LYS A 20 14.72 10.26 -11.59
C LYS A 20 13.66 11.20 -12.12
N LYS A 21 13.18 11.01 -13.36
CA LYS A 21 12.14 11.80 -14.02
C LYS A 21 11.09 10.83 -14.59
N GLY A 22 9.82 11.18 -14.52
CA GLY A 22 8.79 10.25 -14.97
C GLY A 22 7.38 10.81 -14.86
N LYS A 23 6.40 9.93 -14.89
CA LYS A 23 4.98 10.26 -14.89
C LYS A 23 4.50 10.95 -13.61
N LYS A 24 3.36 11.62 -13.73
CA LYS A 24 2.62 12.13 -12.57
C LYS A 24 2.14 10.97 -11.68
N TRP A 25 1.89 11.27 -10.42
CA TRP A 25 1.35 10.30 -9.47
C TRP A 25 -0.07 9.88 -9.85
N GLY A 26 -0.30 8.58 -10.07
CA GLY A 26 -1.62 7.98 -10.14
C GLY A 26 -2.28 7.87 -8.76
N ILE A 27 -1.50 7.58 -7.71
CA ILE A 27 -2.00 7.49 -6.33
C ILE A 27 -2.55 8.87 -5.89
N PRO A 28 -3.83 8.97 -5.45
CA PRO A 28 -4.45 10.25 -5.10
C PRO A 28 -3.79 10.95 -3.91
N LYS A 29 -3.87 12.29 -3.86
CA LYS A 29 -3.49 13.09 -2.67
C LYS A 29 -4.48 12.97 -1.51
N LYS A 30 -5.66 12.42 -1.77
CA LYS A 30 -6.72 12.18 -0.78
C LYS A 30 -7.03 10.70 -0.75
N PHE A 31 -7.27 10.16 0.44
CA PHE A 31 -7.65 8.76 0.61
C PHE A 31 -8.74 8.62 1.68
N SER A 32 -9.48 7.53 1.59
CA SER A 32 -10.37 7.03 2.63
C SER A 32 -9.89 5.64 3.05
N TYR A 33 -10.03 5.33 4.32
CA TYR A 33 -9.71 4.04 4.90
C TYR A 33 -10.77 3.73 5.94
N ASP A 34 -11.36 2.55 5.92
CA ASP A 34 -12.51 2.24 6.75
C ASP A 34 -12.25 1.10 7.74
N GLN A 35 -12.93 1.14 8.84
CA GLN A 35 -13.11 0.08 9.81
C GLN A 35 -14.55 -0.40 9.64
N ASN A 36 -14.73 -1.53 8.96
CA ASN A 36 -16.04 -2.06 8.58
C ASN A 36 -16.07 -3.59 8.72
N GLY A 37 -17.05 -4.12 9.43
CA GLY A 37 -17.14 -5.52 9.77
C GLY A 37 -15.98 -6.01 10.63
N CYS A 38 -15.49 -5.19 11.58
CA CYS A 38 -14.30 -5.44 12.39
C CYS A 38 -13.05 -5.77 11.55
N ARG A 39 -12.90 -5.09 10.41
CA ARG A 39 -11.76 -5.21 9.50
C ARG A 39 -11.31 -3.83 9.05
N PHE A 40 -10.04 -3.71 8.69
CA PHE A 40 -9.55 -2.55 7.94
C PHE A 40 -9.74 -2.77 6.44
N VAL A 41 -10.42 -1.84 5.76
CA VAL A 41 -10.80 -1.91 4.34
C VAL A 41 -10.27 -0.68 3.59
N PRO A 42 -9.49 -0.87 2.52
CA PRO A 42 -8.91 -2.13 2.04
C PRO A 42 -7.83 -2.67 2.98
N HIS A 43 -7.52 -3.97 2.91
CA HIS A 43 -6.47 -4.58 3.75
C HIS A 43 -5.08 -3.94 3.54
N VAL A 44 -4.72 -3.66 2.30
CA VAL A 44 -3.53 -2.89 1.93
C VAL A 44 -3.95 -1.64 1.17
N LEU A 45 -3.53 -0.47 1.64
CA LEU A 45 -3.80 0.82 1.01
C LEU A 45 -2.50 1.47 0.53
N LEU A 46 -2.42 1.77 -0.77
CA LEU A 46 -1.38 2.64 -1.29
C LEU A 46 -1.71 4.10 -0.96
N VAL A 47 -0.78 4.77 -0.33
CA VAL A 47 -0.82 6.21 -0.11
C VAL A 47 0.47 6.84 -0.61
N ARG A 48 0.53 8.15 -0.74
CA ARG A 48 1.80 8.82 -1.03
C ARG A 48 2.19 9.77 0.10
N PRO A 49 3.46 10.08 0.28
CA PRO A 49 3.91 11.09 1.24
C PRO A 49 3.14 12.41 1.03
N LYS A 50 2.85 13.09 2.13
CA LYS A 50 2.08 14.33 2.17
C LYS A 50 0.63 14.22 1.66
N SER A 51 0.06 13.02 1.59
CA SER A 51 -1.39 12.81 1.41
C SER A 51 -2.17 13.27 2.65
N LYS A 52 -3.43 13.59 2.45
CA LYS A 52 -4.43 13.76 3.51
C LYS A 52 -5.54 12.74 3.32
N GLY A 53 -6.20 12.36 4.39
CA GLY A 53 -7.27 11.38 4.26
C GLY A 53 -8.21 11.40 5.45
N VAL A 54 -9.11 10.44 5.42
CA VAL A 54 -10.03 10.16 6.50
C VAL A 54 -9.97 8.68 6.84
N VAL A 55 -9.95 8.36 8.12
CA VAL A 55 -10.19 7.02 8.65
C VAL A 55 -11.59 7.02 9.20
N LEU A 56 -12.43 6.19 8.64
CA LEU A 56 -13.82 5.98 9.04
C LEU A 56 -13.88 4.83 10.05
N ASN A 57 -14.92 4.81 10.83
CA ASN A 57 -15.41 3.66 11.56
C ASN A 57 -16.89 3.52 11.21
N SER A 58 -17.20 2.61 10.31
CA SER A 58 -18.57 2.32 9.85
C SER A 58 -19.25 1.23 10.67
N ASP A 59 -18.59 0.72 11.72
CA ASP A 59 -19.16 -0.25 12.65
C ASP A 59 -19.92 0.42 13.79
N ASN A 60 -20.84 -0.30 14.40
CA ASN A 60 -21.60 0.12 15.57
C ASN A 60 -20.80 -0.01 16.91
N VAL A 61 -19.53 -0.37 16.82
CA VAL A 61 -18.61 -0.50 17.96
C VAL A 61 -17.38 0.39 17.78
N GLY A 62 -16.73 0.74 18.87
CA GLY A 62 -15.51 1.53 18.83
C GLY A 62 -14.28 0.70 18.47
N HIS A 63 -13.35 1.28 17.72
CA HIS A 63 -12.08 0.66 17.34
C HIS A 63 -10.89 1.56 17.67
N ASN A 64 -9.70 0.96 17.81
CA ASN A 64 -8.45 1.71 17.73
C ASN A 64 -7.97 1.79 16.29
N PHE A 65 -7.49 2.95 15.91
CA PHE A 65 -6.62 3.13 14.75
C PHE A 65 -5.20 3.32 15.28
N HIS A 66 -4.46 2.22 15.36
CA HIS A 66 -3.08 2.20 15.85
C HIS A 66 -2.13 1.91 14.68
N THR A 67 -1.25 2.85 14.37
CA THR A 67 -0.25 2.70 13.30
C THR A 67 1.14 2.59 13.88
N VAL A 68 1.91 1.63 13.37
CA VAL A 68 3.30 1.39 13.74
C VAL A 68 4.17 1.42 12.48
N SER A 69 5.21 2.23 12.50
CA SER A 69 6.14 2.37 11.36
C SER A 69 7.50 2.92 11.81
N LYS A 70 8.52 2.73 10.97
CA LYS A 70 9.87 3.31 11.18
C LYS A 70 9.88 4.82 10.82
N GLY A 71 9.16 5.64 11.62
CA GLY A 71 9.12 7.09 11.47
C GLY A 71 8.37 7.62 10.24
N VAL A 72 7.44 6.84 9.68
CA VAL A 72 6.58 7.28 8.56
C VAL A 72 5.33 7.96 9.10
N TYR A 73 4.55 7.25 9.90
CA TYR A 73 3.37 7.75 10.58
C TYR A 73 3.01 6.85 11.75
N ASN A 74 3.07 7.37 12.97
CA ASN A 74 2.71 6.65 14.19
C ASN A 74 1.63 7.41 14.93
N ILE A 75 0.54 6.73 15.24
CA ILE A 75 -0.58 7.24 16.02
C ILE A 75 -1.30 6.06 16.70
N ASN A 76 -1.84 6.29 17.87
CA ASN A 76 -2.83 5.40 18.48
C ASN A 76 -4.02 6.25 18.92
N LYS A 77 -5.17 6.00 18.31
CA LYS A 77 -6.39 6.77 18.60
C LYS A 77 -7.63 5.90 18.52
N LYS A 78 -8.48 5.99 19.56
CA LYS A 78 -9.81 5.39 19.53
C LYS A 78 -10.74 6.19 18.64
N ILE A 79 -11.46 5.51 17.76
CA ILE A 79 -12.52 6.05 16.91
C ILE A 79 -13.84 5.43 17.38
N LYS A 80 -14.77 6.26 17.82
CA LYS A 80 -16.10 5.80 18.27
C LYS A 80 -16.87 5.15 17.12
N ALA A 81 -17.91 4.37 17.44
CA ALA A 81 -18.87 3.85 16.47
C ALA A 81 -19.38 4.95 15.54
N ASN A 82 -19.51 4.65 14.24
CA ASN A 82 -20.03 5.57 13.21
C ASN A 82 -19.33 6.94 13.15
N ALA A 83 -18.05 6.99 13.55
CA ALA A 83 -17.26 8.22 13.59
C ALA A 83 -16.10 8.20 12.59
N LYS A 84 -15.38 9.31 12.50
CA LYS A 84 -14.23 9.45 11.62
C LYS A 84 -13.09 10.25 12.24
N MET A 85 -11.88 9.99 11.77
CA MET A 85 -10.66 10.72 12.12
C MET A 85 -10.02 11.29 10.85
N LYS A 86 -9.63 12.57 10.89
CA LYS A 86 -8.89 13.21 9.78
C LYS A 86 -7.39 12.93 9.90
N VAL A 87 -6.75 12.54 8.79
CA VAL A 87 -5.30 12.46 8.64
C VAL A 87 -4.81 13.70 7.91
N LYS A 88 -4.10 14.59 8.61
CA LYS A 88 -3.61 15.84 8.03
C LYS A 88 -2.47 15.61 7.04
N LYS A 89 -2.39 16.43 5.98
CA LYS A 89 -1.43 16.35 4.86
C LYS A 89 0.04 16.13 5.27
N LYS A 90 0.51 16.71 6.36
CA LYS A 90 1.91 16.64 6.79
C LYS A 90 2.24 15.44 7.68
N LYS A 91 1.29 14.55 7.96
CA LYS A 91 1.48 13.44 8.92
C LYS A 91 2.23 12.26 8.31
N ILE A 92 1.94 11.90 7.07
CA ILE A 92 2.71 10.88 6.33
C ILE A 92 3.95 11.59 5.76
N LYS A 93 5.07 11.50 6.46
CA LYS A 93 6.26 12.33 6.20
C LYS A 93 7.09 11.84 5.02
N LYS A 94 7.26 10.53 4.90
CA LYS A 94 8.15 9.87 3.92
C LYS A 94 7.53 8.56 3.40
N ALA A 95 8.14 7.98 2.39
CA ALA A 95 7.80 6.65 1.91
C ALA A 95 8.14 5.57 2.95
N GLY A 96 7.39 4.47 2.95
CA GLY A 96 7.62 3.33 3.83
C GLY A 96 6.34 2.58 4.17
N ILE A 97 6.50 1.50 4.89
CA ILE A 97 5.44 0.59 5.30
C ILE A 97 4.92 1.01 6.69
N ILE A 98 3.62 1.02 6.85
CA ILE A 98 2.91 1.37 8.06
C ILE A 98 1.96 0.21 8.38
N ARG A 99 2.23 -0.51 9.45
CA ARG A 99 1.28 -1.51 9.98
C ARG A 99 0.13 -0.78 10.65
N VAL A 100 -1.08 -1.23 10.39
CA VAL A 100 -2.30 -0.74 11.03
C VAL A 100 -2.89 -1.90 11.86
N LYS A 101 -3.30 -1.63 13.09
CA LYS A 101 -3.95 -2.61 13.96
C LYS A 101 -5.00 -1.95 14.84
N CYS A 102 -5.89 -2.75 15.38
CA CYS A 102 -6.77 -2.40 16.47
C CYS A 102 -6.26 -3.07 17.76
N ASP A 103 -6.17 -2.32 18.87
CA ASP A 103 -5.74 -2.89 20.15
C ASP A 103 -6.89 -3.59 20.88
N LEU A 104 -8.15 -3.33 20.49
CA LEU A 104 -9.35 -3.95 21.06
C LEU A 104 -9.72 -5.28 20.40
N HIS A 105 -9.34 -5.46 19.12
CA HIS A 105 -9.66 -6.63 18.31
C HIS A 105 -8.38 -7.17 17.67
N SER A 106 -7.80 -8.20 18.25
CA SER A 106 -6.46 -8.71 17.90
C SER A 106 -6.33 -9.21 16.44
N TRP A 107 -7.45 -9.66 15.84
CA TRP A 107 -7.50 -10.10 14.43
C TRP A 107 -7.55 -8.95 13.43
N MET A 108 -7.84 -7.73 13.89
CA MET A 108 -8.06 -6.58 13.04
C MET A 108 -6.74 -5.91 12.67
N GLY A 109 -6.23 -6.24 11.50
CA GLY A 109 -4.96 -5.74 10.97
C GLY A 109 -5.06 -5.27 9.52
N GLY A 110 -4.12 -4.40 9.11
CA GLY A 110 -3.99 -3.89 7.75
C GLY A 110 -2.69 -3.14 7.54
N TRP A 111 -2.51 -2.61 6.35
CA TRP A 111 -1.27 -1.96 5.96
C TRP A 111 -1.50 -0.71 5.12
N TRP A 112 -0.77 0.34 5.42
CA TRP A 112 -0.59 1.45 4.49
C TRP A 112 0.83 1.41 3.94
N VAL A 113 0.95 1.49 2.62
CA VAL A 113 2.24 1.61 1.97
C VAL A 113 2.36 2.99 1.35
N ALA A 114 3.16 3.83 2.00
CA ALA A 114 3.49 5.16 1.47
C ALA A 114 4.51 4.98 0.34
N ALA A 115 4.03 5.07 -0.89
CA ALA A 115 4.81 4.80 -2.09
C ALA A 115 5.99 5.78 -2.24
N LYS A 116 7.13 5.27 -2.69
CA LYS A 116 8.34 6.07 -2.93
C LYS A 116 8.32 6.74 -4.31
N THR A 117 7.65 6.12 -5.27
CA THR A 117 7.62 6.55 -6.68
C THR A 117 6.20 6.46 -7.25
N PRO A 118 5.87 7.19 -8.32
CA PRO A 118 4.61 7.03 -9.03
C PRO A 118 4.49 5.70 -9.79
N TYR A 119 5.57 4.93 -9.87
CA TYR A 119 5.63 3.59 -10.46
C TYR A 119 5.44 2.54 -9.38
N THR A 120 4.33 2.62 -8.65
CA THR A 120 3.97 1.71 -7.55
C THR A 120 2.52 1.29 -7.73
N GLU A 121 2.29 -0.02 -7.77
CA GLU A 121 0.98 -0.64 -7.94
C GLU A 121 0.75 -1.76 -6.93
N LEU A 122 -0.52 -2.14 -6.77
CA LEU A 122 -0.95 -3.33 -6.03
C LEU A 122 -1.37 -4.41 -7.01
N SER A 123 -1.02 -5.65 -6.71
CA SER A 123 -1.61 -6.78 -7.42
C SER A 123 -3.10 -6.94 -7.06
N ASP A 124 -3.88 -7.29 -8.06
CA ASP A 124 -5.29 -7.59 -7.95
C ASP A 124 -5.56 -8.99 -7.33
N GLU A 125 -6.80 -9.44 -7.37
CA GLU A 125 -7.23 -10.73 -6.83
C GLU A 125 -6.62 -11.93 -7.56
N SER A 126 -6.24 -11.75 -8.82
CA SER A 126 -5.56 -12.76 -9.64
C SER A 126 -4.03 -12.70 -9.54
N GLY A 127 -3.48 -11.77 -8.73
CA GLY A 127 -2.05 -11.53 -8.60
C GLY A 127 -1.45 -10.68 -9.72
N LYS A 128 -2.28 -10.12 -10.61
CA LYS A 128 -1.82 -9.29 -11.73
C LYS A 128 -1.60 -7.84 -11.30
N PHE A 129 -0.62 -7.20 -11.91
CA PHE A 129 -0.35 -5.77 -11.78
C PHE A 129 0.08 -5.20 -13.13
N SER A 130 -0.07 -3.90 -13.32
CA SER A 130 0.40 -3.21 -14.53
C SER A 130 0.98 -1.84 -14.16
N ILE A 131 2.19 -1.56 -14.65
CA ILE A 131 2.86 -0.27 -14.46
C ILE A 131 3.19 0.29 -15.85
N SER A 132 2.57 1.39 -16.23
CA SER A 132 2.74 2.06 -17.53
C SER A 132 3.74 3.21 -17.51
N ASP A 133 4.08 3.70 -18.68
CA ASP A 133 4.87 4.92 -18.90
C ASP A 133 6.25 4.88 -18.23
N ILE A 134 6.87 3.72 -18.25
CA ILE A 134 8.20 3.52 -17.65
C ILE A 134 9.23 3.96 -18.71
N PRO A 135 10.10 4.95 -18.42
CA PRO A 135 11.16 5.33 -19.33
C PRO A 135 12.13 4.15 -19.58
N PRO A 136 12.71 4.02 -20.77
CA PRO A 136 13.76 3.05 -21.00
C PRO A 136 14.93 3.22 -20.03
N GLY A 137 15.49 2.11 -19.54
CA GLY A 137 16.60 2.18 -18.59
C GLY A 137 16.76 0.93 -17.72
N LYS A 138 17.77 0.97 -16.86
CA LYS A 138 18.04 -0.08 -15.86
C LYS A 138 17.54 0.39 -14.49
N TYR A 139 16.74 -0.42 -13.85
CA TYR A 139 16.05 -0.10 -12.59
C TYR A 139 16.11 -1.27 -11.61
N LYS A 140 15.63 -1.05 -10.39
CA LYS A 140 15.30 -2.10 -9.43
C LYS A 140 13.79 -2.21 -9.32
N LEU A 141 13.28 -3.42 -9.44
CA LEU A 141 11.91 -3.79 -9.10
C LEU A 141 11.89 -4.26 -7.65
N LYS A 142 11.13 -3.56 -6.83
CA LYS A 142 10.96 -3.86 -5.41
C LYS A 142 9.55 -4.40 -5.21
N ILE A 143 9.45 -5.58 -4.63
CA ILE A 143 8.22 -6.31 -4.41
C ILE A 143 8.08 -6.54 -2.91
N TRP A 144 6.91 -6.24 -2.35
CA TRP A 144 6.64 -6.45 -0.94
C TRP A 144 5.28 -7.10 -0.72
N GLN A 145 5.23 -8.07 0.17
CA GLN A 145 4.00 -8.68 0.68
C GLN A 145 4.14 -8.90 2.19
N GLU A 146 3.07 -8.67 2.95
CA GLU A 146 3.09 -8.63 4.42
C GLU A 146 3.59 -9.92 5.11
N LYS A 147 3.40 -11.08 4.49
CA LYS A 147 3.79 -12.39 5.02
C LYS A 147 5.09 -12.92 4.41
N LEU A 148 5.32 -12.58 3.14
CA LEU A 148 6.46 -13.06 2.36
C LEU A 148 7.65 -12.10 2.38
N GLY A 149 7.47 -10.91 3.00
CA GLY A 149 8.55 -9.93 3.10
C GLY A 149 8.82 -9.17 1.81
N GLU A 150 10.09 -8.88 1.55
CA GLU A 150 10.53 -8.04 0.44
C GLU A 150 11.50 -8.78 -0.48
N VAL A 151 11.28 -8.64 -1.78
CA VAL A 151 12.19 -9.10 -2.84
C VAL A 151 12.59 -7.91 -3.68
N VAL A 152 13.86 -7.87 -4.09
CA VAL A 152 14.40 -6.85 -5.01
C VAL A 152 15.10 -7.56 -6.15
N GLN A 153 14.76 -7.20 -7.39
CA GLN A 153 15.41 -7.74 -8.59
C GLN A 153 15.74 -6.65 -9.59
N ASP A 154 16.69 -6.93 -10.48
CA ASP A 154 17.02 -6.02 -11.58
C ASP A 154 15.92 -6.02 -12.62
N LEU A 155 15.68 -4.86 -13.24
CA LEU A 155 14.70 -4.65 -14.28
C LEU A 155 15.32 -3.78 -15.39
N VAL A 156 15.29 -4.27 -16.61
CA VAL A 156 15.71 -3.52 -17.79
C VAL A 156 14.47 -3.23 -18.63
N ILE A 157 14.20 -1.96 -18.89
CA ILE A 157 13.10 -1.51 -19.74
C ILE A 157 13.66 -1.05 -21.08
N LYS A 158 13.16 -1.61 -22.17
CA LYS A 158 13.45 -1.20 -23.54
C LYS A 158 12.37 -0.27 -24.08
N ALA A 159 12.72 0.59 -25.02
CA ALA A 159 11.78 1.50 -25.64
C ALA A 159 10.78 0.75 -26.52
N GLY A 160 9.49 1.13 -26.43
CA GLY A 160 8.44 0.61 -27.30
C GLY A 160 8.00 -0.84 -27.07
N GLU A 161 8.54 -1.53 -26.07
CA GLU A 161 8.21 -2.92 -25.77
C GLU A 161 7.39 -3.05 -24.48
N ALA A 162 6.26 -3.76 -24.55
CA ALA A 162 5.57 -4.24 -23.36
C ALA A 162 6.28 -5.49 -22.82
N GLN A 163 6.58 -5.52 -21.52
CA GLN A 163 7.26 -6.64 -20.89
C GLN A 163 6.31 -7.36 -19.93
N ASN A 164 6.18 -8.67 -20.10
CA ASN A 164 5.50 -9.54 -19.15
C ASN A 164 6.53 -10.21 -18.24
N ILE A 165 6.37 -10.04 -16.94
CA ILE A 165 7.25 -10.62 -15.93
C ILE A 165 6.44 -11.43 -14.93
N THR A 166 6.95 -12.58 -14.53
CA THR A 166 6.42 -13.38 -13.43
C THR A 166 7.37 -13.32 -12.26
N ILE A 167 6.85 -12.95 -11.10
CA ILE A 167 7.63 -12.82 -9.87
C ILE A 167 7.23 -13.94 -8.92
N LYS A 168 8.19 -14.75 -8.52
CA LYS A 168 8.00 -15.78 -7.50
C LYS A 168 8.41 -15.21 -6.13
N MET A 169 7.49 -15.21 -5.18
CA MET A 169 7.77 -14.89 -3.78
C MET A 169 7.81 -16.19 -2.98
N LYS A 170 8.82 -16.31 -2.13
CA LYS A 170 9.02 -17.51 -1.26
C LYS A 170 8.76 -17.15 0.19
#